data_f63c0fad3946b8846623c30d202dd92f
#
_entry.id   f63c0fad3946b8846623c30d202dd92f
#
_cell.length_a   1.000
_cell.length_b   1.000
_cell.length_c   1.000
_cell.angle_alpha   90.00
_cell.angle_beta   90.00
_cell.angle_gamma   90.00
#
_symmetry.space_group_name_H-M   'P 1'
#
loop_
_entity.id
_entity.type
_entity.pdbx_description
1 polymer ?
#
loop_
_entity_poly.entity_id
_entity_poly.type
_entity_poly.pdbx_seq_one_letter_code
_entity_poly.pdbx_strand_id
1 'polypeptide(L)'
;MSANLSGLTIGSLNLTPAFDEDVTEYEATTSNATNTVTATAKDSAATIVIKNGNTVVENGSAATWATGANTLTIEVTNGDAKKTYTVTVTKS
;
A
#
# COMPACT_ATOMS: atom_id res chain seq x y z
N MET A 1 -3.33 0.32 21.09
CA MET A 1 -2.41 0.58 19.96
C MET A 1 -3.10 0.24 18.66
N SER A 2 -3.00 1.11 17.66
CA SER A 2 -3.64 0.88 16.37
C SER A 2 -2.60 0.50 15.31
N ALA A 3 -2.86 -0.55 14.56
CA ALA A 3 -2.10 -0.92 13.37
C ALA A 3 -2.84 -0.54 12.09
N ASN A 4 -3.84 0.33 12.18
CA ASN A 4 -4.58 0.79 11.01
C ASN A 4 -3.82 1.89 10.27
N LEU A 5 -4.04 1.95 8.96
CA LEU A 5 -3.66 3.12 8.16
C LEU A 5 -4.76 4.17 8.24
N SER A 6 -4.39 5.44 8.22
CA SER A 6 -5.34 6.54 8.07
C SER A 6 -5.45 6.98 6.62
N GLY A 7 -4.48 6.63 5.78
CA GLY A 7 -4.49 6.94 4.36
C GLY A 7 -3.54 6.06 3.59
N LEU A 8 -3.86 5.84 2.32
CA LEU A 8 -3.02 5.08 1.40
C LEU A 8 -3.24 5.64 0.00
N THR A 9 -2.16 6.07 -0.64
CA THR A 9 -2.21 6.56 -2.00
C THR A 9 -1.12 5.90 -2.85
N ILE A 10 -1.44 5.63 -4.09
CA ILE A 10 -0.51 5.10 -5.07
C ILE A 10 -0.55 6.06 -6.26
N GLY A 11 0.26 7.13 -6.19
CA GLY A 11 0.20 8.20 -7.17
C GLY A 11 -1.20 8.81 -7.22
N SER A 12 -1.76 8.92 -8.41
CA SER A 12 -3.12 9.40 -8.62
C SER A 12 -4.11 8.27 -8.91
N LEU A 13 -3.71 7.01 -8.67
CA LEU A 13 -4.58 5.87 -8.95
C LEU A 13 -5.75 5.83 -7.98
N ASN A 14 -6.90 5.39 -8.49
CA ASN A 14 -8.08 5.18 -7.68
C ASN A 14 -8.06 3.74 -7.14
N LEU A 15 -8.20 3.61 -5.84
CA LEU A 15 -8.31 2.29 -5.21
C LEU A 15 -9.75 1.80 -5.27
N THR A 16 -9.93 0.52 -5.50
CA THR A 16 -11.23 -0.12 -5.49
C THR A 16 -11.22 -1.26 -4.47
N PRO A 17 -12.05 -1.19 -3.43
CA PRO A 17 -12.92 -0.06 -3.05
C PRO A 17 -12.10 1.17 -2.62
N ALA A 18 -12.77 2.30 -2.44
CA ALA A 18 -12.11 3.50 -1.92
C ALA A 18 -11.46 3.18 -0.57
N PHE A 19 -10.36 3.87 -0.24
CA PHE A 19 -9.62 3.57 0.98
C PHE A 19 -10.54 3.62 2.22
N ASP A 20 -10.47 2.56 3.02
CA ASP A 20 -11.15 2.45 4.30
C ASP A 20 -10.20 1.70 5.23
N GLU A 21 -9.97 2.20 6.43
CA GLU A 21 -9.03 1.58 7.36
C GLU A 21 -9.42 0.14 7.75
N ASP A 22 -10.69 -0.21 7.61
CA ASP A 22 -11.18 -1.56 7.93
C ASP A 22 -11.10 -2.52 6.75
N VAL A 23 -10.77 -2.04 5.56
CA VAL A 23 -10.62 -2.86 4.37
C VAL A 23 -9.13 -3.10 4.13
N THR A 24 -8.75 -4.36 3.97
CA THR A 24 -7.34 -4.76 3.80
C THR A 24 -6.99 -5.18 2.38
N GLU A 25 -7.96 -5.24 1.48
CA GLU A 25 -7.72 -5.64 0.10
C GLU A 25 -8.25 -4.59 -0.86
N TYR A 26 -7.40 -4.18 -1.79
CA TYR A 26 -7.71 -3.17 -2.79
C TYR A 26 -7.20 -3.61 -4.15
N GLU A 27 -7.76 -2.98 -5.19
CA GLU A 27 -7.31 -3.16 -6.56
C GLU A 27 -7.13 -1.79 -7.21
N ALA A 28 -6.16 -1.69 -8.10
CA ALA A 28 -5.92 -0.49 -8.89
C ALA A 28 -5.38 -0.91 -10.26
N THR A 29 -5.55 -0.04 -11.24
CA THR A 29 -5.03 -0.26 -12.59
C THR A 29 -4.19 0.94 -13.01
N THR A 30 -3.16 0.69 -13.79
CA THR A 30 -2.29 1.75 -14.28
C THR A 30 -1.68 1.37 -15.63
N SER A 31 -1.34 2.39 -16.42
CA SER A 31 -0.48 2.24 -17.58
C SER A 31 0.91 2.82 -17.34
N ASN A 32 1.16 3.36 -16.14
CA ASN A 32 2.43 3.95 -15.78
C ASN A 32 3.45 2.87 -15.40
N ALA A 33 4.73 3.13 -15.67
CA ALA A 33 5.78 2.23 -15.26
C ALA A 33 6.04 2.27 -13.75
N THR A 34 5.79 3.42 -13.12
CA THR A 34 6.01 3.63 -11.69
C THR A 34 4.93 4.53 -11.11
N ASN A 35 4.67 4.37 -9.82
CA ASN A 35 3.84 5.30 -9.06
C ASN A 35 4.40 5.43 -7.65
N THR A 36 4.28 6.62 -7.07
CA THR A 36 4.70 6.87 -5.70
C THR A 36 3.69 6.26 -4.73
N VAL A 37 4.17 5.43 -3.81
CA VAL A 37 3.32 4.81 -2.79
C VAL A 37 3.50 5.55 -1.47
N THR A 38 2.41 6.07 -0.93
CA THR A 38 2.42 6.76 0.36
C THR A 38 1.39 6.15 1.28
N ALA A 39 1.83 5.68 2.43
CA ALA A 39 0.94 5.15 3.46
C ALA A 39 1.12 5.98 4.73
N THR A 40 0.00 6.31 5.37
CA THR A 40 -0.01 7.07 6.62
C THR A 40 -0.64 6.21 7.70
N ALA A 41 0.08 6.00 8.80
CA ALA A 41 -0.44 5.25 9.92
C ALA A 41 -1.40 6.12 10.73
N LYS A 42 -2.45 5.49 11.26
CA LYS A 42 -3.40 6.17 12.15
C LYS A 42 -2.73 6.55 13.46
N ASP A 43 -1.84 5.71 13.97
CA ASP A 43 -1.05 5.97 15.15
C ASP A 43 0.39 6.28 14.73
N SER A 44 0.92 7.43 15.14
CA SER A 44 2.27 7.85 14.77
C SER A 44 3.37 6.94 15.32
N ALA A 45 3.07 6.13 16.33
CA ALA A 45 4.01 5.15 16.87
C ALA A 45 4.11 3.87 16.02
N ALA A 46 3.20 3.68 15.06
CA ALA A 46 3.24 2.50 14.20
C ALA A 46 4.37 2.57 13.18
N THR A 47 4.91 1.42 12.83
CA THR A 47 5.89 1.31 11.75
C THR A 47 5.21 0.71 10.51
N ILE A 48 5.66 1.15 9.34
CA ILE A 48 5.09 0.74 8.06
C ILE A 48 6.20 0.16 7.20
N VAL A 49 5.96 -1.03 6.66
CA VAL A 49 6.84 -1.67 5.67
C VAL A 49 6.02 -1.92 4.41
N ILE A 50 6.49 -1.41 3.30
CA ILE A 50 5.82 -1.55 2.00
C ILE A 50 6.69 -2.44 1.12
N LYS A 51 6.07 -3.44 0.50
CA LYS A 51 6.75 -4.33 -0.45
C LYS A 51 5.95 -4.45 -1.73
N ASN A 52 6.66 -4.42 -2.86
CA ASN A 52 6.12 -4.74 -4.17
C ASN A 52 6.65 -6.12 -4.55
N GLY A 53 5.83 -7.14 -4.37
CA GLY A 53 6.31 -8.52 -4.43
C GLY A 53 7.32 -8.75 -3.32
N ASN A 54 8.56 -9.04 -3.67
CA ASN A 54 9.64 -9.25 -2.71
C ASN A 54 10.54 -8.02 -2.55
N THR A 55 10.25 -6.93 -3.25
CA THR A 55 11.07 -5.73 -3.23
C THR A 55 10.53 -4.73 -2.22
N VAL A 56 11.36 -4.32 -1.28
CA VAL A 56 10.98 -3.29 -0.31
C VAL A 56 10.91 -1.94 -1.01
N VAL A 57 9.78 -1.23 -0.81
CA VAL A 57 9.57 0.12 -1.30
C VAL A 57 9.51 1.04 -0.09
N GLU A 58 10.35 2.06 -0.06
CA GLU A 58 10.27 3.04 1.02
C GLU A 58 8.98 3.85 0.91
N ASN A 59 8.37 4.15 2.06
CA ASN A 59 7.17 4.97 2.11
C ASN A 59 7.45 6.34 1.49
N GLY A 60 6.64 6.73 0.52
CA GLY A 60 6.84 7.96 -0.24
C GLY A 60 7.74 7.82 -1.46
N SER A 61 8.24 6.63 -1.74
CA SER A 61 9.06 6.35 -2.92
C SER A 61 8.25 5.64 -4.01
N ALA A 62 8.81 5.62 -5.22
CA ALA A 62 8.12 5.01 -6.35
C ALA A 62 8.28 3.49 -6.33
N ALA A 63 7.19 2.78 -6.58
CA ALA A 63 7.20 1.36 -6.88
C ALA A 63 7.21 1.18 -8.40
N THR A 64 7.96 0.20 -8.88
CA THR A 64 8.05 -0.12 -10.31
C THR A 64 7.12 -1.29 -10.61
N TRP A 65 6.27 -1.12 -11.63
CA TRP A 65 5.29 -2.13 -11.99
C TRP A 65 5.76 -2.97 -13.17
N ALA A 66 5.55 -4.27 -13.08
CA ALA A 66 5.66 -5.16 -14.23
C ALA A 66 4.31 -5.23 -14.93
N THR A 67 4.30 -5.55 -16.22
CA THR A 67 3.04 -5.76 -16.95
C THR A 67 2.27 -6.91 -16.33
N GLY A 68 0.98 -6.70 -16.09
CA GLY A 68 0.12 -7.66 -15.41
C GLY A 68 -0.08 -7.29 -13.94
N ALA A 69 -0.45 -8.27 -13.14
CA ALA A 69 -0.76 -8.06 -11.73
C ALA A 69 0.51 -7.90 -10.89
N ASN A 70 0.53 -6.88 -10.04
CA ASN A 70 1.58 -6.64 -9.07
C ASN A 70 0.95 -6.64 -7.68
N THR A 71 1.53 -7.39 -6.75
CA THR A 71 1.03 -7.44 -5.38
C THR A 71 1.84 -6.49 -4.52
N LEU A 72 1.17 -5.45 -4.04
CA LEU A 72 1.76 -4.47 -3.13
C LEU A 72 1.23 -4.76 -1.73
N THR A 73 2.12 -4.95 -0.77
CA THR A 73 1.73 -5.20 0.61
C THR A 73 2.24 -4.08 1.50
N ILE A 74 1.37 -3.62 2.39
CA ILE A 74 1.69 -2.59 3.37
C ILE A 74 1.46 -3.21 4.74
N GLU A 75 2.54 -3.50 5.45
CA GLU A 75 2.49 -4.10 6.77
C GLU A 75 2.64 -3.00 7.82
N VAL A 76 1.65 -2.89 8.68
CA VAL A 76 1.65 -1.91 9.77
C VAL A 76 1.80 -2.64 11.08
N THR A 77 2.78 -2.25 11.89
CA THR A 77 3.05 -2.85 13.19
C THR A 77 3.07 -1.77 14.26
N ASN A 78 2.35 -2.00 15.33
CA ASN A 78 2.34 -1.09 16.48
C ASN A 78 2.30 -1.93 17.76
N GLY A 79 3.49 -2.15 18.34
CA GLY A 79 3.61 -3.05 19.49
C GLY A 79 3.19 -4.47 19.10
N ASP A 80 2.17 -4.99 19.79
CA ASP A 80 1.64 -6.33 19.49
C ASP A 80 0.58 -6.33 18.39
N ALA A 81 0.13 -5.16 17.96
CA ALA A 81 -0.85 -5.05 16.89
C ALA A 81 -0.15 -5.09 15.53
N LYS A 82 -0.73 -5.81 14.60
CA LYS A 82 -0.20 -5.94 13.25
C LYS A 82 -1.34 -6.08 12.26
N LYS A 83 -1.24 -5.35 11.16
CA LYS A 83 -2.22 -5.42 10.08
C LYS A 83 -1.52 -5.31 8.74
N THR A 84 -1.94 -6.12 7.79
CA THR A 84 -1.37 -6.11 6.44
C THR A 84 -2.45 -5.70 5.45
N TYR A 85 -2.17 -4.65 4.69
CA TYR A 85 -3.02 -4.20 3.59
C TYR A 85 -2.40 -4.68 2.28
N THR A 86 -3.23 -5.16 1.39
CA THR A 86 -2.79 -5.69 0.09
C THR A 86 -3.47 -4.92 -1.03
N VAL A 87 -2.69 -4.43 -1.98
CA VAL A 87 -3.20 -3.78 -3.18
C VAL A 87 -2.70 -4.56 -4.39
N THR A 88 -3.62 -5.00 -5.24
CA THR A 88 -3.26 -5.62 -6.52
C THR A 88 -3.29 -4.53 -7.57
N VAL A 89 -2.12 -4.19 -8.11
CA VAL A 89 -1.98 -3.17 -9.15
C VAL A 89 -1.76 -3.88 -10.47
N THR A 90 -2.68 -3.68 -11.40
CA THR A 90 -2.60 -4.28 -12.73
C THR A 90 -2.10 -3.22 -13.71
N LYS A 91 -0.95 -3.50 -14.31
CA LYS A 91 -0.35 -2.63 -15.32
C LYS A 91 -0.66 -3.16 -16.71
N SER A 92 -1.17 -2.31 -17.54
CA SER A 92 -1.44 -2.63 -18.94
C SER A 92 -0.24 -2.35 -19.83
#